data_f4ecea510edf96b68f30bfbdd6d752c6
#
_entry.id   f4ecea510edf96b68f30bfbdd6d752c6
#
_cell.length_a   1.000
_cell.length_b   1.000
_cell.length_c   1.000
_cell.angle_alpha   90.00
_cell.angle_beta   90.00
_cell.angle_gamma   90.00
#
_symmetry.space_group_name_H-M   'P 1'
#
loop_
_entity.id
_entity.type
_entity.pdbx_description
1 polymer ?
#
loop_
_entity_poly.entity_id
_entity_poly.type
_entity_poly.pdbx_seq_one_letter_code
_entity_poly.pdbx_strand_id
1 'polypeptide(L)'
;MRIRIAKLEDTRGIVDVHCSDVEEWHHYENGQRREPDSYDNLTLKERYLHGGPWMSIETCAVHLNNLLLNGQIPLIAEIEGRIVGELELFISEELINGKIKKIAHIDVLEVHREFRGQGIGRELVKAAEELARKEKCELLTVTPEKEAVGFYEKVGIKDILHRGCFISIDLSTLPNKDAKAEFSIREFSWEEVKNKEIILGKFQSSYHHWFTPFKDRIAGIDDLLYFESGQIGESYYILEESFFGKDIATLYAWGDNIEELVLQIGSRAKELGFREIRTSISEKDLEKIQAFKPKVLDRFVILAKTL
;
A
#
# COMPACT_ATOMS: atom_id res chain seq x y z
N MET A 1 27.29 11.57 5.67
CA MET A 1 25.98 11.16 5.15
C MET A 1 25.13 12.39 4.90
N ARG A 2 24.44 12.43 3.78
CA ARG A 2 23.52 13.52 3.39
C ARG A 2 22.14 12.94 3.12
N ILE A 3 21.09 13.58 3.66
CA ILE A 3 19.69 13.23 3.35
C ILE A 3 19.08 14.34 2.51
N ARG A 4 18.38 13.98 1.45
CA ARG A 4 17.74 14.92 0.52
C ARG A 4 16.53 14.27 -0.18
N ILE A 5 15.69 15.09 -0.78
CA ILE A 5 14.65 14.60 -1.68
C ILE A 5 15.29 13.96 -2.89
N ALA A 6 14.77 12.82 -3.30
CA ALA A 6 15.23 12.10 -4.49
C ALA A 6 14.90 12.87 -5.77
N LYS A 7 15.64 12.57 -6.82
CA LYS A 7 15.44 13.05 -8.19
C LYS A 7 15.37 11.86 -9.12
N LEU A 8 14.93 12.05 -10.36
CA LEU A 8 14.84 10.95 -11.32
C LEU A 8 16.19 10.30 -11.62
N GLU A 9 17.29 11.08 -11.53
CA GLU A 9 18.65 10.55 -11.71
C GLU A 9 19.04 9.54 -10.61
N ASP A 10 18.35 9.56 -9.47
CA ASP A 10 18.63 8.67 -8.33
C ASP A 10 18.02 7.27 -8.50
N THR A 11 17.14 7.07 -9.50
CA THR A 11 16.41 5.82 -9.73
C THR A 11 17.27 4.57 -9.64
N ARG A 12 18.44 4.56 -10.30
CA ARG A 12 19.36 3.40 -10.26
C ARG A 12 19.84 3.10 -8.84
N GLY A 13 20.15 4.15 -8.05
CA GLY A 13 20.62 3.96 -6.68
C GLY A 13 19.52 3.49 -5.75
N ILE A 14 18.27 3.94 -5.98
CA ILE A 14 17.09 3.45 -5.25
C ILE A 14 16.87 1.96 -5.56
N VAL A 15 16.91 1.57 -6.83
CA VAL A 15 16.83 0.16 -7.23
C VAL A 15 17.93 -0.68 -6.58
N ASP A 16 19.18 -0.18 -6.53
CA ASP A 16 20.29 -0.87 -5.85
C ASP A 16 19.99 -1.11 -4.36
N VAL A 17 19.41 -0.13 -3.68
CA VAL A 17 19.00 -0.27 -2.27
C VAL A 17 18.01 -1.40 -2.10
N HIS A 18 16.90 -1.40 -2.84
CA HIS A 18 15.83 -2.39 -2.71
C HIS A 18 16.26 -3.78 -3.18
N CYS A 19 16.93 -3.88 -4.32
CA CYS A 19 17.44 -5.16 -4.83
C CYS A 19 18.51 -5.78 -3.91
N SER A 20 19.18 -4.99 -3.06
CA SER A 20 20.19 -5.50 -2.13
C SER A 20 19.64 -6.52 -1.13
N ASP A 21 18.33 -6.56 -0.93
CA ASP A 21 17.65 -7.45 0.01
C ASP A 21 17.17 -8.76 -0.63
N VAL A 22 17.15 -8.81 -1.95
CA VAL A 22 16.76 -10.03 -2.67
C VAL A 22 17.90 -11.04 -2.60
N GLU A 23 17.66 -12.15 -1.91
CA GLU A 23 18.66 -13.23 -1.77
C GLU A 23 18.74 -14.08 -3.03
N GLU A 24 17.59 -14.36 -3.66
CA GLU A 24 17.50 -15.20 -4.84
C GLU A 24 16.36 -14.73 -5.74
N TRP A 25 16.65 -14.53 -7.02
CA TRP A 25 15.67 -14.15 -8.03
C TRP A 25 14.98 -15.39 -8.59
N HIS A 26 13.67 -15.34 -8.82
CA HIS A 26 12.85 -16.46 -9.27
C HIS A 26 11.92 -16.08 -10.40
N HIS A 27 11.63 -17.02 -11.29
CA HIS A 27 10.46 -16.92 -12.13
C HIS A 27 9.17 -17.06 -11.31
N TYR A 28 8.06 -16.58 -11.87
CA TYR A 28 6.74 -16.67 -11.26
C TYR A 28 5.73 -17.25 -12.25
N GLU A 29 4.91 -18.18 -11.77
CA GLU A 29 3.77 -18.70 -12.49
C GLU A 29 2.54 -18.68 -11.58
N ASN A 30 1.46 -18.01 -12.01
CA ASN A 30 0.24 -17.83 -11.21
C ASN A 30 0.51 -17.29 -9.79
N GLY A 31 1.45 -16.33 -9.64
CA GLY A 31 1.84 -15.74 -8.38
C GLY A 31 2.69 -16.62 -7.46
N GLN A 32 3.08 -17.82 -7.89
CA GLN A 32 3.95 -18.73 -7.14
C GLN A 32 5.37 -18.68 -7.67
N ARG A 33 6.35 -18.65 -6.76
CA ARG A 33 7.76 -18.75 -7.10
C ARG A 33 8.04 -20.10 -7.77
N ARG A 34 8.84 -20.05 -8.85
CA ARG A 34 9.34 -21.19 -9.63
C ARG A 34 10.85 -21.29 -9.48
N GLU A 35 11.50 -21.88 -10.48
CA GLU A 35 12.95 -22.02 -10.51
C GLU A 35 13.67 -20.69 -10.37
N PRO A 36 14.82 -20.67 -9.70
CA PRO A 36 15.67 -19.49 -9.62
C PRO A 36 16.32 -19.19 -10.96
N ASP A 37 16.50 -17.90 -11.24
CA ASP A 37 17.26 -17.43 -12.41
C ASP A 37 17.97 -16.11 -12.08
N SER A 38 18.75 -15.59 -13.01
CA SER A 38 19.39 -14.28 -12.87
C SER A 38 18.38 -13.13 -13.08
N TYR A 39 18.62 -12.00 -12.44
CA TYR A 39 17.83 -10.77 -12.60
C TYR A 39 17.57 -10.43 -14.08
N ASP A 40 18.59 -10.56 -14.95
CA ASP A 40 18.51 -10.16 -16.35
C ASP A 40 17.56 -11.03 -17.18
N ASN A 41 17.31 -12.25 -16.77
CA ASN A 41 16.43 -13.19 -17.46
C ASN A 41 14.94 -13.02 -17.05
N LEU A 42 14.67 -12.29 -15.96
CA LEU A 42 13.31 -12.07 -15.48
C LEU A 42 12.60 -10.96 -16.27
N THR A 43 11.30 -11.17 -16.50
CA THR A 43 10.42 -10.13 -17.02
C THR A 43 10.24 -8.99 -16.01
N LEU A 44 9.79 -7.81 -16.45
CA LEU A 44 9.44 -6.70 -15.55
C LEU A 44 8.43 -7.11 -14.47
N LYS A 45 7.41 -7.89 -14.86
CA LYS A 45 6.40 -8.38 -13.92
C LYS A 45 7.00 -9.31 -12.87
N GLU A 46 7.90 -10.20 -13.25
CA GLU A 46 8.56 -11.08 -12.29
C GLU A 46 9.46 -10.30 -11.33
N ARG A 47 10.25 -9.34 -11.84
CA ARG A 47 11.02 -8.43 -10.98
C ARG A 47 10.12 -7.69 -10.00
N TYR A 48 9.02 -7.12 -10.48
CA TYR A 48 8.04 -6.43 -9.63
C TYR A 48 7.50 -7.32 -8.51
N LEU A 49 7.24 -8.61 -8.77
CA LEU A 49 6.76 -9.56 -7.77
C LEU A 49 7.76 -9.85 -6.63
N HIS A 50 9.03 -9.43 -6.77
CA HIS A 50 10.04 -9.56 -5.71
C HIS A 50 9.99 -8.43 -4.67
N GLY A 51 9.33 -7.31 -4.95
CA GLY A 51 9.28 -6.21 -3.99
C GLY A 51 8.64 -4.92 -4.53
N GLY A 52 7.84 -5.00 -5.59
CA GLY A 52 7.12 -3.83 -6.12
C GLY A 52 7.89 -3.00 -7.14
N PRO A 53 7.54 -1.72 -7.31
CA PRO A 53 8.06 -0.89 -8.39
C PRO A 53 9.57 -0.63 -8.29
N TRP A 54 10.17 -0.78 -7.13
CA TRP A 54 11.60 -0.53 -6.89
C TRP A 54 12.53 -1.63 -7.43
N MET A 55 11.97 -2.76 -7.90
CA MET A 55 12.76 -3.90 -8.35
C MET A 55 13.32 -3.77 -9.77
N SER A 56 13.03 -2.69 -10.49
CA SER A 56 13.63 -2.40 -11.79
C SER A 56 13.73 -0.90 -12.02
N ILE A 57 14.70 -0.48 -12.88
CA ILE A 57 14.87 0.94 -13.23
C ILE A 57 13.63 1.49 -13.93
N GLU A 58 13.02 0.69 -14.79
CA GLU A 58 11.86 1.06 -15.60
C GLU A 58 10.66 1.39 -14.72
N THR A 59 10.31 0.49 -13.81
CA THR A 59 9.16 0.67 -12.92
C THR A 59 9.44 1.69 -11.82
N CYS A 60 10.67 1.72 -11.29
CA CYS A 60 11.08 2.69 -10.28
C CYS A 60 11.10 4.12 -10.81
N ALA A 61 11.55 4.33 -12.06
CA ALA A 61 11.53 5.67 -12.67
C ALA A 61 10.10 6.22 -12.81
N VAL A 62 9.16 5.38 -13.25
CA VAL A 62 7.73 5.76 -13.37
C VAL A 62 7.15 6.05 -11.98
N HIS A 63 7.39 5.17 -11.02
CA HIS A 63 6.94 5.33 -9.65
C HIS A 63 7.47 6.63 -9.01
N LEU A 64 8.78 6.84 -9.03
CA LEU A 64 9.42 8.04 -8.48
C LEU A 64 8.91 9.33 -9.15
N ASN A 65 8.78 9.32 -10.48
CA ASN A 65 8.21 10.46 -11.20
C ASN A 65 6.78 10.75 -10.77
N ASN A 66 5.96 9.72 -10.58
CA ASN A 66 4.58 9.86 -10.14
C ASN A 66 4.47 10.41 -8.71
N LEU A 67 5.35 9.97 -7.79
CA LEU A 67 5.45 10.53 -6.44
C LEU A 67 5.74 12.03 -6.49
N LEU A 68 6.78 12.43 -7.24
CA LEU A 68 7.21 13.82 -7.34
C LEU A 68 6.14 14.72 -7.97
N LEU A 69 5.46 14.25 -9.02
CA LEU A 69 4.39 15.01 -9.68
C LEU A 69 3.16 15.21 -8.79
N ASN A 70 2.92 14.30 -7.84
CA ASN A 70 1.80 14.37 -6.90
C ASN A 70 2.19 14.97 -5.54
N GLY A 71 3.36 15.61 -5.44
CA GLY A 71 3.81 16.32 -4.24
C GLY A 71 4.17 15.40 -3.07
N GLN A 72 4.41 14.10 -3.33
CA GLN A 72 4.90 13.18 -2.32
C GLN A 72 6.42 13.34 -2.17
N ILE A 73 6.97 12.91 -1.05
CA ILE A 73 8.33 13.23 -0.66
C ILE A 73 9.18 11.95 -0.56
N PRO A 74 9.77 11.47 -1.65
CA PRO A 74 10.79 10.43 -1.59
C PRO A 74 12.11 11.01 -1.05
N LEU A 75 12.62 10.47 0.04
CA LEU A 75 13.89 10.84 0.65
C LEU A 75 14.95 9.78 0.36
N ILE A 76 16.19 10.20 0.13
CA ILE A 76 17.34 9.30 0.04
C ILE A 76 18.43 9.68 1.03
N ALA A 77 19.15 8.68 1.50
CA ALA A 77 20.42 8.83 2.22
C ALA A 77 21.58 8.52 1.29
N GLU A 78 22.53 9.45 1.21
CA GLU A 78 23.72 9.39 0.33
C GLU A 78 25.00 9.41 1.16
N ILE A 79 25.91 8.48 0.91
CA ILE A 79 27.27 8.44 1.47
C ILE A 79 28.26 8.37 0.31
N GLU A 80 29.15 9.35 0.21
CA GLU A 80 30.22 9.42 -0.80
C GLU A 80 29.70 9.25 -2.25
N GLY A 81 28.51 9.80 -2.52
CA GLY A 81 27.87 9.73 -3.84
C GLY A 81 27.10 8.44 -4.12
N ARG A 82 27.08 7.47 -3.19
CA ARG A 82 26.27 6.25 -3.27
C ARG A 82 24.98 6.43 -2.47
N ILE A 83 23.85 6.09 -3.05
CA ILE A 83 22.57 6.01 -2.35
C ILE A 83 22.58 4.72 -1.52
N VAL A 84 22.30 4.85 -0.24
CA VAL A 84 22.38 3.75 0.74
C VAL A 84 21.10 3.55 1.53
N GLY A 85 20.07 4.35 1.27
CA GLY A 85 18.75 4.19 1.88
C GLY A 85 17.74 5.10 1.23
N GLU A 86 16.49 4.72 1.35
CA GLU A 86 15.31 5.43 0.86
C GLU A 86 14.21 5.46 1.92
N LEU A 87 13.38 6.51 1.88
CA LEU A 87 12.12 6.62 2.63
C LEU A 87 11.11 7.36 1.77
N GLU A 88 9.93 6.80 1.59
CA GLU A 88 8.81 7.48 0.93
C GLU A 88 7.85 8.04 1.98
N LEU A 89 7.58 9.33 1.90
CA LEU A 89 6.69 10.04 2.80
C LEU A 89 5.48 10.58 2.04
N PHE A 90 4.31 10.05 2.36
CA PHE A 90 3.02 10.48 1.81
C PHE A 90 2.40 11.53 2.73
N ILE A 91 2.03 12.68 2.17
CA ILE A 91 1.35 13.75 2.89
C ILE A 91 -0.07 13.88 2.36
N SER A 92 -1.05 13.78 3.25
CA SER A 92 -2.46 13.84 2.90
C SER A 92 -3.32 14.42 4.03
N GLU A 93 -4.54 14.84 3.67
CA GLU A 93 -5.61 15.10 4.63
C GLU A 93 -6.55 13.90 4.63
N GLU A 94 -6.80 13.31 5.79
CA GLU A 94 -7.58 12.08 5.93
C GLU A 94 -8.56 12.15 7.10
N LEU A 95 -9.69 11.45 6.98
CA LEU A 95 -10.61 11.25 8.08
C LEU A 95 -10.01 10.25 9.09
N ILE A 96 -9.70 10.72 10.29
CA ILE A 96 -9.17 9.91 11.39
C ILE A 96 -9.98 10.16 12.65
N ASN A 97 -10.65 9.13 13.16
CA ASN A 97 -11.49 9.21 14.34
C ASN A 97 -12.53 10.36 14.24
N GLY A 98 -13.20 10.47 13.08
CA GLY A 98 -14.25 11.46 12.82
C GLY A 98 -13.76 12.90 12.61
N LYS A 99 -12.46 13.13 12.46
CA LYS A 99 -11.87 14.45 12.18
C LYS A 99 -10.92 14.37 11.01
N ILE A 100 -10.95 15.37 10.14
CA ILE A 100 -9.94 15.53 9.11
C ILE A 100 -8.64 15.95 9.77
N LYS A 101 -7.57 15.22 9.49
CA LYS A 101 -6.22 15.50 9.96
C LYS A 101 -5.25 15.52 8.80
N LYS A 102 -4.33 16.47 8.80
CA LYS A 102 -3.16 16.41 7.91
C LYS A 102 -2.14 15.46 8.52
N ILE A 103 -1.79 14.40 7.80
CA ILE A 103 -0.84 13.39 8.25
C ILE A 103 0.33 13.26 7.30
N ALA A 104 1.44 12.77 7.82
CA ALA A 104 2.56 12.25 7.05
C ALA A 104 2.64 10.75 7.32
N HIS A 105 2.61 9.93 6.27
CA HIS A 105 2.70 8.48 6.38
C HIS A 105 4.00 7.99 5.75
N ILE A 106 4.79 7.26 6.53
CA ILE A 106 5.98 6.56 6.01
C ILE A 106 5.47 5.29 5.34
N ASP A 107 5.53 5.26 4.01
CA ASP A 107 5.12 4.12 3.21
C ASP A 107 6.24 3.07 3.11
N VAL A 108 7.42 3.54 2.74
CA VAL A 108 8.62 2.73 2.59
C VAL A 108 9.75 3.31 3.41
N LEU A 109 10.54 2.43 4.02
CA LEU A 109 11.85 2.74 4.59
C LEU A 109 12.77 1.57 4.33
N GLU A 110 13.73 1.75 3.44
CA GLU A 110 14.71 0.72 3.10
C GLU A 110 16.14 1.22 3.28
N VAL A 111 17.02 0.37 3.77
CA VAL A 111 18.46 0.63 3.90
C VAL A 111 19.21 -0.51 3.24
N HIS A 112 20.10 -0.18 2.30
CA HIS A 112 20.91 -1.16 1.61
C HIS A 112 21.59 -2.11 2.61
N ARG A 113 21.51 -3.42 2.36
CA ARG A 113 21.90 -4.48 3.30
C ARG A 113 23.29 -4.27 3.92
N GLU A 114 24.27 -3.84 3.13
CA GLU A 114 25.67 -3.60 3.58
C GLU A 114 25.80 -2.41 4.55
N PHE A 115 24.81 -1.51 4.57
CA PHE A 115 24.83 -0.29 5.36
C PHE A 115 23.87 -0.32 6.56
N ARG A 116 23.19 -1.45 6.77
CA ARG A 116 22.32 -1.62 7.95
C ARG A 116 23.10 -1.57 9.26
N GLY A 117 22.41 -1.23 10.35
CA GLY A 117 23.02 -1.13 11.68
C GLY A 117 23.84 0.16 11.92
N GLN A 118 24.02 1.04 10.93
CA GLN A 118 24.79 2.27 11.02
C GLN A 118 23.96 3.53 11.36
N GLY A 119 22.68 3.36 11.69
CA GLY A 119 21.79 4.46 12.08
C GLY A 119 21.10 5.20 10.93
N ILE A 120 21.30 4.79 9.67
CA ILE A 120 20.77 5.46 8.47
C ILE A 120 19.24 5.56 8.52
N GLY A 121 18.54 4.46 8.82
CA GLY A 121 17.08 4.46 8.94
C GLY A 121 16.56 5.44 10.00
N ARG A 122 17.27 5.60 11.13
CA ARG A 122 16.91 6.58 12.16
C ARG A 122 17.02 8.02 11.64
N GLU A 123 18.07 8.34 10.90
CA GLU A 123 18.25 9.68 10.35
C GLU A 123 17.22 9.96 9.23
N LEU A 124 16.85 8.96 8.42
CA LEU A 124 15.77 9.09 7.44
C LEU A 124 14.43 9.39 8.13
N VAL A 125 14.06 8.65 9.18
CA VAL A 125 12.83 8.90 9.96
C VAL A 125 12.85 10.30 10.59
N LYS A 126 14.00 10.74 11.11
CA LYS A 126 14.16 12.09 11.67
C LYS A 126 13.94 13.17 10.59
N ALA A 127 14.52 13.01 9.41
CA ALA A 127 14.31 13.94 8.30
C ALA A 127 12.83 13.95 7.84
N ALA A 128 12.17 12.81 7.81
CA ALA A 128 10.75 12.70 7.52
C ALA A 128 9.90 13.44 8.56
N GLU A 129 10.23 13.30 9.86
CA GLU A 129 9.55 14.02 10.94
C GLU A 129 9.73 15.56 10.82
N GLU A 130 10.94 16.02 10.52
CA GLU A 130 11.23 17.45 10.32
C GLU A 130 10.41 18.02 9.15
N LEU A 131 10.30 17.28 8.04
CA LEU A 131 9.47 17.66 6.91
C LEU A 131 7.98 17.63 7.24
N ALA A 132 7.49 16.61 7.93
CA ALA A 132 6.11 16.51 8.37
C ALA A 132 5.72 17.70 9.25
N ARG A 133 6.59 18.14 10.17
CA ARG A 133 6.39 19.35 10.98
C ARG A 133 6.37 20.62 10.14
N LYS A 134 7.28 20.75 9.17
CA LYS A 134 7.31 21.88 8.23
C LYS A 134 6.02 21.96 7.40
N GLU A 135 5.50 20.81 6.99
CA GLU A 135 4.23 20.68 6.28
C GLU A 135 3.00 20.82 7.19
N LYS A 136 3.20 21.03 8.49
CA LYS A 136 2.15 21.19 9.51
C LYS A 136 1.26 19.96 9.63
N CYS A 137 1.83 18.77 9.48
CA CYS A 137 1.14 17.53 9.77
C CYS A 137 0.91 17.39 11.29
N GLU A 138 -0.23 16.82 11.68
CA GLU A 138 -0.57 16.55 13.08
C GLU A 138 0.01 15.21 13.55
N LEU A 139 0.17 14.25 12.62
CA LEU A 139 0.63 12.91 12.91
C LEU A 139 1.72 12.49 11.90
N LEU A 140 2.71 11.76 12.40
CA LEU A 140 3.59 10.90 11.60
C LEU A 140 3.16 9.46 11.85
N THR A 141 2.84 8.71 10.79
CA THR A 141 2.30 7.36 10.87
C THR A 141 3.12 6.38 10.06
N VAL A 142 3.04 5.11 10.39
CA VAL A 142 3.69 4.01 9.66
C VAL A 142 2.94 2.70 9.92
N THR A 143 2.94 1.79 8.94
CA THR A 143 2.56 0.39 9.14
C THR A 143 3.83 -0.45 9.12
N PRO A 144 4.41 -0.77 10.28
CA PRO A 144 5.65 -1.52 10.33
C PRO A 144 5.43 -3.00 10.02
N GLU A 145 6.40 -3.64 9.40
CA GLU A 145 6.54 -5.08 9.48
C GLU A 145 6.76 -5.52 10.94
N LYS A 146 6.42 -6.75 11.28
CA LYS A 146 6.46 -7.24 12.67
C LYS A 146 7.85 -7.09 13.31
N GLU A 147 8.89 -7.35 12.53
CA GLU A 147 10.28 -7.27 12.96
C GLU A 147 10.76 -5.82 13.14
N ALA A 148 10.11 -4.88 12.45
CA ALA A 148 10.45 -3.45 12.49
C ALA A 148 9.73 -2.66 13.58
N VAL A 149 8.70 -3.23 14.25
CA VAL A 149 7.94 -2.53 15.32
C VAL A 149 8.88 -1.93 16.35
N GLY A 150 9.81 -2.72 16.89
CA GLY A 150 10.74 -2.23 17.89
C GLY A 150 11.71 -1.14 17.42
N PHE A 151 11.97 -1.03 16.12
CA PHE A 151 12.71 0.08 15.53
C PHE A 151 11.89 1.37 15.59
N TYR A 152 10.63 1.33 15.14
CA TYR A 152 9.77 2.52 15.14
C TYR A 152 9.45 3.02 16.54
N GLU A 153 9.24 2.12 17.50
CA GLU A 153 9.07 2.49 18.91
C GLU A 153 10.30 3.25 19.45
N LYS A 154 11.52 2.80 19.13
CA LYS A 154 12.78 3.46 19.55
C LYS A 154 12.98 4.85 18.93
N VAL A 155 12.42 5.10 17.76
CA VAL A 155 12.45 6.44 17.12
C VAL A 155 11.23 7.28 17.50
N GLY A 156 10.38 6.78 18.41
CA GLY A 156 9.27 7.52 19.02
C GLY A 156 7.94 7.43 18.27
N ILE A 157 7.80 6.58 17.25
CA ILE A 157 6.53 6.28 16.59
C ILE A 157 5.98 5.01 17.25
N LYS A 158 5.14 5.16 18.29
CA LYS A 158 4.77 4.04 19.17
C LYS A 158 3.29 3.99 19.56
N ASP A 159 2.54 5.08 19.32
CA ASP A 159 1.13 5.11 19.68
C ASP A 159 0.34 4.30 18.65
N ILE A 160 -0.53 3.39 19.10
CA ILE A 160 -1.32 2.58 18.21
C ILE A 160 -2.49 3.40 17.70
N LEU A 161 -2.46 3.75 16.41
CA LEU A 161 -3.53 4.47 15.74
C LEU A 161 -4.63 3.52 15.26
N HIS A 162 -4.26 2.33 14.77
CA HIS A 162 -5.19 1.36 14.21
C HIS A 162 -4.68 -0.07 14.43
N ARG A 163 -5.62 -1.00 14.69
CA ARG A 163 -5.38 -2.44 14.68
C ARG A 163 -6.24 -3.05 13.59
N GLY A 164 -5.64 -3.81 12.72
CA GLY A 164 -6.34 -4.45 11.63
C GLY A 164 -5.88 -5.89 11.38
N CYS A 165 -6.63 -6.56 10.54
CA CYS A 165 -6.28 -7.87 10.05
C CYS A 165 -6.50 -7.94 8.54
N PHE A 166 -5.60 -8.65 7.86
CA PHE A 166 -5.80 -9.11 6.50
C PHE A 166 -6.74 -10.29 6.53
N ILE A 167 -7.74 -10.27 5.65
CA ILE A 167 -8.75 -11.32 5.55
C ILE A 167 -8.95 -11.78 4.12
N SER A 168 -9.44 -13.00 4.00
CA SER A 168 -9.90 -13.61 2.77
C SER A 168 -11.36 -14.01 2.94
N ILE A 169 -12.18 -13.72 1.93
CA ILE A 169 -13.59 -14.10 1.86
C ILE A 169 -13.80 -14.95 0.61
N ASP A 170 -14.22 -16.20 0.81
CA ASP A 170 -14.68 -17.08 -0.29
C ASP A 170 -16.04 -16.58 -0.79
N LEU A 171 -16.09 -16.15 -2.04
CA LEU A 171 -17.31 -15.59 -2.64
C LEU A 171 -18.45 -16.61 -2.78
N SER A 172 -18.19 -17.90 -2.65
CA SER A 172 -19.23 -18.92 -2.59
C SER A 172 -20.06 -18.86 -1.29
N THR A 173 -19.50 -18.24 -0.23
CA THR A 173 -20.16 -18.08 1.06
C THR A 173 -21.17 -16.92 1.09
N LEU A 174 -21.12 -16.04 0.09
CA LEU A 174 -22.03 -14.90 0.01
C LEU A 174 -23.46 -15.38 -0.27
N PRO A 175 -24.46 -14.81 0.42
CA PRO A 175 -25.86 -15.14 0.14
C PRO A 175 -26.20 -14.75 -1.31
N ASN A 176 -26.98 -15.63 -1.98
CA ASN A 176 -27.55 -15.33 -3.28
C ASN A 176 -28.71 -14.32 -3.08
N LYS A 177 -28.38 -13.07 -2.79
CA LYS A 177 -29.33 -11.97 -2.83
C LYS A 177 -29.16 -11.29 -4.19
N ASP A 178 -30.28 -11.08 -4.89
CA ASP A 178 -30.36 -10.13 -6.01
C ASP A 178 -30.16 -8.69 -5.47
N ALA A 179 -28.99 -8.42 -4.92
CA ALA A 179 -28.59 -7.08 -4.54
C ALA A 179 -28.27 -6.35 -5.85
N LYS A 180 -29.31 -5.82 -6.49
CA LYS A 180 -29.14 -4.88 -7.63
C LYS A 180 -28.63 -3.55 -7.06
N ALA A 181 -27.36 -3.53 -6.64
CA ALA A 181 -26.68 -2.28 -6.41
C ALA A 181 -26.49 -1.57 -7.75
N GLU A 182 -26.79 -0.30 -7.79
CA GLU A 182 -26.47 0.52 -8.95
C GLU A 182 -25.01 0.97 -8.82
N PHE A 183 -24.15 0.32 -9.61
CA PHE A 183 -22.73 0.65 -9.69
C PHE A 183 -22.52 1.78 -10.68
N SER A 184 -21.92 2.87 -10.22
CA SER A 184 -21.40 3.91 -11.10
C SER A 184 -19.90 3.67 -11.31
N ILE A 185 -19.55 2.90 -12.35
CA ILE A 185 -18.16 2.57 -12.66
C ILE A 185 -17.49 3.80 -13.24
N ARG A 186 -16.52 4.38 -12.53
CA ARG A 186 -15.77 5.57 -12.92
C ARG A 186 -14.53 5.75 -12.03
N GLU A 187 -13.56 6.47 -12.52
CA GLU A 187 -12.50 6.99 -11.66
C GLU A 187 -13.06 8.08 -10.73
N PHE A 188 -12.46 8.21 -9.57
CA PHE A 188 -12.79 9.24 -8.59
C PHE A 188 -11.52 9.88 -8.01
N SER A 189 -11.64 11.16 -7.66
CA SER A 189 -10.54 11.93 -7.10
C SER A 189 -10.38 11.70 -5.60
N TRP A 190 -9.18 12.03 -5.08
CA TRP A 190 -8.96 12.04 -3.63
C TRP A 190 -9.93 12.98 -2.88
N GLU A 191 -10.26 14.12 -3.47
CA GLU A 191 -11.17 15.10 -2.89
C GLU A 191 -12.58 14.54 -2.64
N GLU A 192 -13.01 13.54 -3.42
CA GLU A 192 -14.31 12.90 -3.25
C GLU A 192 -14.32 11.92 -2.07
N VAL A 193 -13.18 11.35 -1.69
CA VAL A 193 -13.10 10.29 -0.67
C VAL A 193 -12.34 10.68 0.60
N LYS A 194 -11.57 11.76 0.63
CA LYS A 194 -10.76 12.15 1.81
C LYS A 194 -11.57 12.36 3.09
N ASN A 195 -12.87 12.68 2.94
CA ASN A 195 -13.81 12.88 4.05
C ASN A 195 -14.58 11.61 4.44
N LYS A 196 -14.24 10.46 3.84
CA LYS A 196 -14.85 9.17 4.14
C LYS A 196 -13.86 8.25 4.82
N GLU A 197 -14.34 7.42 5.73
CA GLU A 197 -13.50 6.40 6.36
C GLU A 197 -13.23 5.27 5.35
N ILE A 198 -11.97 4.87 5.20
CA ILE A 198 -11.64 3.63 4.51
C ILE A 198 -11.94 2.48 5.47
N ILE A 199 -12.94 1.68 5.15
CA ILE A 199 -13.46 0.61 6.02
C ILE A 199 -13.04 -0.79 5.55
N LEU A 200 -12.64 -0.93 4.29
CA LEU A 200 -12.05 -2.14 3.72
C LEU A 200 -10.74 -1.76 3.00
N GLY A 201 -9.73 -2.58 3.14
CA GLY A 201 -8.44 -2.39 2.49
C GLY A 201 -7.43 -1.53 3.26
N LYS A 202 -7.79 -0.99 4.43
CA LYS A 202 -6.89 -0.13 5.20
C LYS A 202 -5.80 -0.94 5.89
N PHE A 203 -4.57 -0.81 5.42
CA PHE A 203 -3.36 -1.26 6.12
C PHE A 203 -2.21 -0.23 6.09
N GLN A 204 -2.42 0.87 5.37
CA GLN A 204 -1.55 2.05 5.31
C GLN A 204 -2.38 3.32 5.50
N SER A 205 -1.93 4.47 5.02
CA SER A 205 -2.76 5.68 4.95
C SER A 205 -3.90 5.50 3.95
N SER A 206 -5.01 6.19 4.17
CA SER A 206 -6.16 6.13 3.25
C SER A 206 -5.79 6.68 1.86
N TYR A 207 -4.95 7.73 1.82
CA TYR A 207 -4.44 8.30 0.57
C TYR A 207 -3.60 7.28 -0.21
N HIS A 208 -2.73 6.52 0.46
CA HIS A 208 -1.93 5.48 -0.18
C HIS A 208 -2.81 4.49 -0.94
N HIS A 209 -3.89 4.01 -0.33
CA HIS A 209 -4.80 3.04 -0.94
C HIS A 209 -5.63 3.59 -2.09
N TRP A 210 -5.86 4.91 -2.12
CA TRP A 210 -6.43 5.57 -3.28
C TRP A 210 -5.39 5.75 -4.39
N PHE A 211 -4.16 6.15 -4.03
CA PHE A 211 -3.10 6.54 -4.96
C PHE A 211 -2.43 5.34 -5.66
N THR A 212 -2.10 4.30 -4.90
CA THR A 212 -1.26 3.18 -5.37
C THR A 212 -1.87 2.38 -6.52
N PRO A 213 -3.15 1.98 -6.52
CA PRO A 213 -3.73 1.23 -7.63
C PRO A 213 -3.65 1.96 -8.97
N PHE A 214 -3.86 3.29 -8.96
CA PHE A 214 -3.72 4.10 -10.19
C PHE A 214 -2.26 4.20 -10.64
N LYS A 215 -1.32 4.30 -9.70
CA LYS A 215 0.12 4.34 -9.97
C LYS A 215 0.63 3.05 -10.63
N ASP A 216 0.22 1.90 -10.12
CA ASP A 216 0.68 0.60 -10.61
C ASP A 216 0.23 0.37 -12.06
N ARG A 217 -0.94 0.85 -12.44
CA ARG A 217 -1.39 0.88 -13.84
C ARG A 217 -0.49 1.74 -14.73
N ILE A 218 -0.07 2.92 -14.25
CA ILE A 218 0.84 3.80 -15.01
C ILE A 218 2.17 3.13 -15.27
N ALA A 219 2.66 2.27 -14.36
CA ALA A 219 3.90 1.53 -14.54
C ALA A 219 3.83 0.47 -15.66
N GLY A 220 2.66 0.24 -16.27
CA GLY A 220 2.48 -0.70 -17.38
C GLY A 220 2.58 -2.17 -16.97
N ILE A 221 2.52 -2.45 -15.66
CA ILE A 221 2.57 -3.81 -15.11
C ILE A 221 1.18 -4.42 -15.05
N ASP A 222 0.18 -3.56 -14.86
CA ASP A 222 -1.21 -3.92 -14.64
C ASP A 222 -2.06 -3.93 -15.90
N ASP A 223 -1.53 -3.62 -17.07
CA ASP A 223 -2.29 -3.61 -18.34
C ASP A 223 -2.97 -4.96 -18.65
N LEU A 224 -2.52 -6.02 -17.98
CA LEU A 224 -3.05 -7.37 -18.11
C LEU A 224 -3.94 -7.80 -16.93
N LEU A 225 -4.13 -6.95 -15.93
CA LEU A 225 -4.93 -7.23 -14.75
C LEU A 225 -6.25 -6.49 -14.78
N TYR A 226 -7.29 -7.12 -14.26
CA TYR A 226 -8.58 -6.46 -14.10
C TYR A 226 -8.46 -5.34 -13.06
N PHE A 227 -9.03 -4.19 -13.40
CA PHE A 227 -9.18 -3.05 -12.50
C PHE A 227 -10.54 -2.40 -12.70
N GLU A 228 -11.24 -2.15 -11.61
CA GLU A 228 -12.48 -1.40 -11.59
C GLU A 228 -12.47 -0.45 -10.41
N SER A 229 -12.88 0.79 -10.63
CA SER A 229 -13.17 1.74 -9.57
C SER A 229 -14.55 2.34 -9.76
N GLY A 230 -15.19 2.77 -8.67
CA GLY A 230 -16.53 3.32 -8.80
C GLY A 230 -17.16 3.75 -7.49
N GLN A 231 -18.46 4.03 -7.60
CA GLN A 231 -19.32 4.47 -6.51
C GLN A 231 -20.54 3.56 -6.39
N ILE A 232 -20.95 3.30 -5.16
CA ILE A 232 -22.18 2.60 -4.80
C ILE A 232 -22.88 3.45 -3.75
N GLY A 233 -24.03 4.07 -4.09
CA GLY A 233 -24.66 5.05 -3.20
C GLY A 233 -23.67 6.15 -2.80
N GLU A 234 -23.44 6.33 -1.50
CA GLU A 234 -22.49 7.30 -0.95
C GLU A 234 -21.05 6.74 -0.76
N SER A 235 -20.83 5.47 -1.08
CA SER A 235 -19.57 4.77 -0.86
C SER A 235 -18.77 4.65 -2.16
N TYR A 236 -17.44 4.55 -2.04
CA TYR A 236 -16.51 4.39 -3.16
C TYR A 236 -15.72 3.10 -2.99
N TYR A 237 -15.29 2.51 -4.11
CA TYR A 237 -14.51 1.29 -4.08
C TYR A 237 -13.47 1.23 -5.20
N ILE A 238 -12.44 0.43 -4.95
CA ILE A 238 -11.48 -0.05 -5.95
C ILE A 238 -11.46 -1.57 -5.81
N LEU A 239 -11.64 -2.25 -6.93
CA LEU A 239 -11.57 -3.70 -7.07
C LEU A 239 -10.55 -4.03 -8.14
N GLU A 240 -9.51 -4.76 -7.79
CA GLU A 240 -8.44 -5.12 -8.71
C GLU A 240 -8.10 -6.61 -8.63
N GLU A 241 -7.64 -7.18 -9.75
CA GLU A 241 -7.10 -8.54 -9.75
C GLU A 241 -5.79 -8.59 -8.94
N SER A 242 -5.68 -9.57 -8.08
CA SER A 242 -4.46 -9.75 -7.29
C SER A 242 -3.30 -10.26 -8.14
N PHE A 243 -2.09 -9.72 -7.93
CA PHE A 243 -0.87 -10.27 -8.51
C PHE A 243 -0.62 -11.74 -8.16
N PHE A 244 -1.20 -12.22 -7.06
CA PHE A 244 -0.98 -13.55 -6.52
C PHE A 244 -2.04 -14.58 -6.92
N GLY A 245 -2.94 -14.26 -7.83
CA GLY A 245 -3.93 -15.21 -8.33
C GLY A 245 -5.01 -14.53 -9.17
N LYS A 246 -5.23 -15.05 -10.38
CA LYS A 246 -6.22 -14.51 -11.33
C LYS A 246 -7.67 -14.63 -10.87
N ASP A 247 -7.96 -15.50 -9.94
CA ASP A 247 -9.28 -15.72 -9.34
C ASP A 247 -9.46 -15.00 -7.99
N ILE A 248 -8.47 -14.19 -7.60
CA ILE A 248 -8.45 -13.41 -6.37
C ILE A 248 -8.57 -11.93 -6.69
N ALA A 249 -9.48 -11.23 -6.05
CA ALA A 249 -9.58 -9.78 -6.12
C ALA A 249 -9.10 -9.13 -4.82
N THR A 250 -8.40 -7.99 -4.94
CA THR A 250 -8.11 -7.07 -3.84
C THR A 250 -9.18 -6.00 -3.79
N LEU A 251 -9.67 -5.66 -2.59
CA LEU A 251 -10.75 -4.71 -2.40
C LEU A 251 -10.33 -3.60 -1.44
N TYR A 252 -10.54 -2.35 -1.87
CA TYR A 252 -10.53 -1.15 -1.05
C TYR A 252 -11.90 -0.47 -1.10
N ALA A 253 -12.42 0.01 0.04
CA ALA A 253 -13.69 0.73 0.04
C ALA A 253 -13.76 1.81 1.13
N TRP A 254 -14.33 2.94 0.74
CA TRP A 254 -14.59 4.13 1.58
C TRP A 254 -16.10 4.30 1.78
N GLY A 255 -16.55 4.38 3.01
CA GLY A 255 -17.98 4.52 3.35
C GLY A 255 -18.29 4.09 4.77
N ASP A 256 -19.55 3.73 5.03
CA ASP A 256 -20.03 3.50 6.41
C ASP A 256 -20.54 2.08 6.66
N ASN A 257 -21.18 1.44 5.69
CA ASN A 257 -21.83 0.13 5.88
C ASN A 257 -20.99 -1.01 5.31
N ILE A 258 -20.10 -1.55 6.14
CA ILE A 258 -19.16 -2.58 5.76
C ILE A 258 -19.81 -3.88 5.30
N GLU A 259 -20.88 -4.31 5.96
CA GLU A 259 -21.59 -5.56 5.63
C GLU A 259 -22.24 -5.46 4.24
N GLU A 260 -22.89 -4.34 3.97
CA GLU A 260 -23.51 -4.08 2.68
C GLU A 260 -22.48 -3.99 1.56
N LEU A 261 -21.34 -3.29 1.78
CA LEU A 261 -20.29 -3.16 0.79
C LEU A 261 -19.63 -4.50 0.48
N VAL A 262 -19.35 -5.33 1.48
CA VAL A 262 -18.84 -6.69 1.27
C VAL A 262 -19.81 -7.50 0.43
N LEU A 263 -21.12 -7.42 0.70
CA LEU A 263 -22.13 -8.15 -0.04
C LEU A 263 -22.25 -7.66 -1.49
N GLN A 264 -22.36 -6.36 -1.70
CA GLN A 264 -22.56 -5.78 -3.04
C GLN A 264 -21.32 -5.93 -3.91
N ILE A 265 -20.13 -5.52 -3.44
CA ILE A 265 -18.90 -5.61 -4.20
C ILE A 265 -18.46 -7.08 -4.36
N GLY A 266 -18.69 -7.92 -3.34
CA GLY A 266 -18.46 -9.35 -3.43
C GLY A 266 -19.33 -10.04 -4.48
N SER A 267 -20.60 -9.66 -4.59
CA SER A 267 -21.49 -10.14 -5.66
C SER A 267 -20.97 -9.69 -7.04
N ARG A 268 -20.52 -8.44 -7.17
CA ARG A 268 -19.90 -7.92 -8.39
C ARG A 268 -18.62 -8.67 -8.76
N ALA A 269 -17.73 -8.91 -7.79
CA ALA A 269 -16.51 -9.68 -8.00
C ALA A 269 -16.80 -11.11 -8.48
N LYS A 270 -17.84 -11.75 -7.91
CA LYS A 270 -18.29 -13.08 -8.33
C LYS A 270 -18.82 -13.08 -9.77
N GLU A 271 -19.57 -12.07 -10.18
CA GLU A 271 -20.05 -11.89 -11.58
C GLU A 271 -18.87 -11.73 -12.55
N LEU A 272 -17.78 -11.08 -12.11
CA LEU A 272 -16.54 -10.92 -12.87
C LEU A 272 -15.67 -12.18 -12.94
N GLY A 273 -16.06 -13.26 -12.23
CA GLY A 273 -15.37 -14.54 -12.25
C GLY A 273 -14.36 -14.76 -11.14
N PHE A 274 -14.22 -13.81 -10.21
CA PHE A 274 -13.39 -14.01 -9.02
C PHE A 274 -14.02 -15.04 -8.08
N ARG A 275 -13.18 -15.74 -7.33
CA ARG A 275 -13.60 -16.73 -6.32
C ARG A 275 -13.36 -16.26 -4.90
N GLU A 276 -12.41 -15.37 -4.72
CA GLU A 276 -11.95 -14.88 -3.43
C GLU A 276 -11.76 -13.37 -3.48
N ILE A 277 -12.15 -12.69 -2.39
CA ILE A 277 -11.72 -11.33 -2.11
C ILE A 277 -10.70 -11.35 -0.99
N ARG A 278 -9.58 -10.65 -1.17
CA ARG A 278 -8.63 -10.27 -0.13
C ARG A 278 -8.75 -8.79 0.16
N THR A 279 -8.80 -8.47 1.44
CA THR A 279 -8.87 -7.10 1.91
C THR A 279 -8.32 -7.03 3.33
N SER A 280 -8.26 -5.85 3.90
CA SER A 280 -8.03 -5.68 5.34
C SER A 280 -9.23 -5.01 6.00
N ILE A 281 -9.39 -5.27 7.28
CA ILE A 281 -10.49 -4.76 8.10
C ILE A 281 -9.98 -4.39 9.49
N SER A 282 -10.60 -3.40 10.11
CA SER A 282 -10.36 -3.13 11.53
C SER A 282 -10.72 -4.33 12.39
N GLU A 283 -9.90 -4.69 13.38
CA GLU A 283 -10.22 -5.79 14.31
C GLU A 283 -11.59 -5.62 14.98
N LYS A 284 -11.97 -4.39 15.32
CA LYS A 284 -13.27 -4.05 15.93
C LYS A 284 -14.47 -4.33 15.01
N ASP A 285 -14.26 -4.35 13.68
CA ASP A 285 -15.33 -4.50 12.70
C ASP A 285 -15.43 -5.92 12.14
N LEU A 286 -14.49 -6.81 12.50
CA LEU A 286 -14.48 -8.20 12.03
C LEU A 286 -15.77 -8.96 12.36
N GLU A 287 -16.38 -8.68 13.51
CA GLU A 287 -17.64 -9.31 13.91
C GLU A 287 -18.81 -8.95 12.98
N LYS A 288 -18.81 -7.74 12.40
CA LYS A 288 -19.86 -7.27 11.48
C LYS A 288 -19.96 -8.11 10.19
N ILE A 289 -18.87 -8.77 9.81
CA ILE A 289 -18.81 -9.56 8.58
C ILE A 289 -18.70 -11.07 8.80
N GLN A 290 -18.92 -11.55 10.04
CA GLN A 290 -18.84 -12.99 10.37
C GLN A 290 -19.81 -13.86 9.56
N ALA A 291 -20.93 -13.29 9.10
CA ALA A 291 -21.87 -13.99 8.22
C ALA A 291 -21.23 -14.45 6.90
N PHE A 292 -20.17 -13.78 6.43
CA PHE A 292 -19.40 -14.11 5.22
C PHE A 292 -18.23 -15.07 5.48
N LYS A 293 -18.07 -15.54 6.72
CA LYS A 293 -17.02 -16.49 7.16
C LYS A 293 -15.61 -16.05 6.76
N PRO A 294 -15.18 -14.82 7.09
CA PRO A 294 -13.85 -14.34 6.73
C PRO A 294 -12.77 -15.21 7.39
N LYS A 295 -11.74 -15.55 6.63
CA LYS A 295 -10.54 -16.19 7.14
C LYS A 295 -9.49 -15.11 7.43
N VAL A 296 -9.05 -14.99 8.68
CA VAL A 296 -7.94 -14.09 9.04
C VAL A 296 -6.63 -14.70 8.54
N LEU A 297 -5.92 -13.96 7.72
CA LEU A 297 -4.63 -14.35 7.14
C LEU A 297 -3.46 -13.86 8.00
N ASP A 298 -3.52 -12.59 8.43
CA ASP A 298 -2.51 -11.96 9.28
C ASP A 298 -3.09 -10.76 10.03
N ARG A 299 -2.31 -10.18 10.96
CA ARG A 299 -2.66 -8.99 11.76
C ARG A 299 -1.56 -7.95 11.65
N PHE A 300 -1.96 -6.68 11.71
CA PHE A 300 -1.05 -5.54 11.65
C PHE A 300 -1.49 -4.41 12.59
N VAL A 301 -0.58 -3.47 12.77
CA VAL A 301 -0.85 -2.22 13.48
C VAL A 301 -0.39 -1.03 12.63
N ILE A 302 -1.11 0.09 12.71
CA ILE A 302 -0.61 1.37 12.25
C ILE A 302 -0.14 2.12 13.50
N LEU A 303 1.13 2.45 13.53
CA LEU A 303 1.73 3.26 14.60
C LEU A 303 1.69 4.73 14.24
N ALA A 304 1.64 5.58 15.25
CA ALA A 304 1.63 7.03 15.12
C ALA A 304 2.52 7.72 16.15
N LYS A 305 2.90 8.94 15.80
CA LYS A 305 3.49 9.94 16.67
C LYS A 305 2.79 11.27 16.43
N THR A 306 2.31 11.93 17.51
CA THR A 306 1.82 13.31 17.42
C THR A 306 3.00 14.26 17.20
N LEU A 307 2.85 15.21 16.26
CA LEU A 307 3.89 16.13 15.84
C LEU A 307 3.79 17.51 16.49
#